data_a387af34a6f35ed7b0900e06dda80dd0
#
_entry.id   a387af34a6f35ed7b0900e06dda80dd0
#
_cell.length_a   1.000
_cell.length_b   1.000
_cell.length_c   1.000
_cell.angle_alpha   90.00
_cell.angle_beta   90.00
_cell.angle_gamma   90.00
#
_symmetry.space_group_name_H-M   'P 1'
#
loop_
_entity.id
_entity.type
_entity.pdbx_description
1 polymer ?
#
loop_
_entity_poly.entity_id
_entity_poly.type
_entity_poly.pdbx_seq_one_letter_code
_entity_poly.pdbx_strand_id
1 'polypeptide(L)'
;YEPWGYTPLESCAFHTPCVTTDLSGFGQWVDGVLGHEGTLEDGVRVIHRDDSNYMQVAQEMCQTVKDLLNTPSKQRTAIRNHAVSIANKAQWKHFIKYYFEAYNFALSRVYNK
;
A
#
# COMPACT_ATOMS: atom_id res chain seq x y z
N TYR A 1 4.23 -15.33 1.83
CA TYR A 1 2.98 -14.85 1.23
C TYR A 1 2.01 -14.34 2.30
N GLU A 2 1.44 -13.20 2.07
CA GLU A 2 0.45 -12.58 2.97
C GLU A 2 -0.69 -12.00 2.12
N PRO A 3 -1.95 -12.43 2.33
CA PRO A 3 -3.07 -12.00 1.49
C PRO A 3 -3.31 -10.49 1.52
N TRP A 4 -3.13 -9.84 2.67
CA TRP A 4 -3.30 -8.38 2.78
C TRP A 4 -2.02 -7.70 3.25
N GLY A 5 -1.63 -7.84 4.50
CA GLY A 5 -0.48 -7.20 5.10
C GLY A 5 -0.85 -6.03 6.00
N TYR A 6 -1.28 -6.30 7.23
CA TYR A 6 -1.59 -5.25 8.20
C TYR A 6 -0.36 -4.51 8.70
N THR A 7 0.78 -5.19 8.81
CA THR A 7 2.01 -4.60 9.34
C THR A 7 2.45 -3.33 8.58
N PRO A 8 2.53 -3.33 7.23
CA PRO A 8 2.87 -2.10 6.51
C PRO A 8 1.78 -1.02 6.64
N LEU A 9 0.51 -1.39 6.70
CA LEU A 9 -0.57 -0.44 6.92
C LEU A 9 -0.46 0.23 8.29
N GLU A 10 -0.18 -0.54 9.33
CA GLU A 10 0.02 -0.03 10.69
C GLU A 10 1.24 0.90 10.76
N SER A 11 2.35 0.55 10.10
CA SER A 11 3.52 1.42 9.98
C SER A 11 3.12 2.80 9.44
N CYS A 12 2.39 2.82 8.34
CA CYS A 12 1.91 4.06 7.73
C CYS A 12 1.01 4.87 8.67
N ALA A 13 0.12 4.19 9.41
CA ALA A 13 -0.77 4.85 10.37
C ALA A 13 0.02 5.53 11.51
N PHE A 14 1.20 5.03 11.83
CA PHE A 14 2.12 5.61 12.83
C PHE A 14 3.14 6.57 12.24
N HIS A 15 2.87 7.17 11.08
CA HIS A 15 3.76 8.11 10.39
C HIS A 15 5.12 7.51 10.00
N THR A 16 5.17 6.21 9.77
CA THR A 16 6.40 5.54 9.35
C THR A 16 6.26 5.04 7.93
N PRO A 17 7.00 5.61 6.97
CA PRO A 17 7.02 5.10 5.59
C PRO A 17 7.44 3.64 5.56
N CYS A 18 6.95 2.90 4.57
CA CYS A 18 7.29 1.50 4.45
C CYS A 18 7.73 1.12 3.04
N VAL A 19 8.43 -0.01 2.97
CA VAL A 19 8.77 -0.70 1.72
C VAL A 19 8.05 -2.03 1.73
N THR A 20 7.34 -2.33 0.67
CA THR A 20 6.62 -3.58 0.50
C THR A 20 6.74 -4.06 -0.95
N THR A 21 6.16 -5.20 -1.25
CA THR A 21 6.13 -5.74 -2.60
C THR A 21 4.69 -5.90 -3.09
N ASP A 22 4.53 -6.06 -4.40
CA ASP A 22 3.23 -6.32 -5.01
C ASP A 22 2.75 -7.77 -4.89
N LEU A 23 3.49 -8.63 -4.17
CA LEU A 23 2.99 -9.95 -3.78
C LEU A 23 1.93 -9.86 -2.68
N SER A 24 1.93 -8.81 -1.87
CA SER A 24 0.92 -8.61 -0.84
C SER A 24 -0.28 -7.85 -1.39
N GLY A 25 -1.45 -8.12 -0.85
CA GLY A 25 -2.66 -7.36 -1.18
C GLY A 25 -2.52 -5.88 -0.87
N PHE A 26 -1.82 -5.53 0.22
CA PHE A 26 -1.56 -4.14 0.57
C PHE A 26 -0.75 -3.42 -0.51
N GLY A 27 0.33 -4.02 -1.01
CA GLY A 27 1.13 -3.42 -2.08
C GLY A 27 0.31 -3.19 -3.35
N GLN A 28 -0.46 -4.19 -3.77
CA GLN A 28 -1.33 -4.07 -4.94
C GLN A 28 -2.40 -2.99 -4.75
N TRP A 29 -2.99 -2.91 -3.55
CA TRP A 29 -3.99 -1.90 -3.23
C TRP A 29 -3.40 -0.49 -3.27
N VAL A 30 -2.19 -0.30 -2.75
CA VAL A 30 -1.49 1.01 -2.81
C VAL A 30 -1.28 1.44 -4.25
N ASP A 31 -0.77 0.55 -5.10
CA ASP A 31 -0.58 0.85 -6.52
C ASP A 31 -1.90 1.23 -7.20
N GLY A 32 -2.98 0.54 -6.87
CA GLY A 32 -4.31 0.84 -7.37
C GLY A 32 -4.82 2.22 -6.93
N VAL A 33 -4.61 2.56 -5.66
CA VAL A 33 -5.02 3.87 -5.10
C VAL A 33 -4.23 5.02 -5.70
N LEU A 34 -2.93 4.83 -5.90
CA LEU A 34 -2.04 5.84 -6.48
C LEU A 34 -2.19 5.96 -8.00
N GLY A 35 -2.60 4.88 -8.67
CA GLY A 35 -2.62 4.81 -10.13
C GLY A 35 -1.24 4.60 -10.77
N HIS A 36 -0.24 4.28 -9.97
CA HIS A 36 1.14 3.96 -10.37
C HIS A 36 1.82 3.14 -9.29
N GLU A 37 2.98 2.55 -9.61
CA GLU A 37 3.79 1.85 -8.61
C GLU A 37 4.22 2.82 -7.50
N GLY A 38 3.96 2.44 -6.23
CA GLY A 38 4.26 3.29 -5.08
C GLY A 38 5.75 3.62 -4.97
N THR A 39 6.06 4.90 -4.77
CA THR A 39 7.43 5.40 -4.60
C THR A 39 7.69 5.80 -3.16
N LEU A 40 8.96 6.02 -2.81
CA LEU A 40 9.33 6.52 -1.48
C LEU A 40 8.60 7.85 -1.17
N GLU A 41 8.48 8.72 -2.14
CA GLU A 41 7.82 10.02 -1.99
C GLU A 41 6.33 9.89 -1.65
N ASP A 42 5.70 8.81 -2.09
CA ASP A 42 4.30 8.49 -1.76
C ASP A 42 4.13 8.00 -0.31
N GLY A 43 5.21 7.72 0.39
CA GLY A 43 5.21 7.16 1.74
C GLY A 43 5.17 5.64 1.80
N VAL A 44 4.90 4.99 0.69
CA VAL A 44 4.94 3.53 0.52
C VAL A 44 5.65 3.19 -0.77
N ARG A 45 6.82 2.60 -0.67
CA ARG A 45 7.54 2.07 -1.83
C ARG A 45 7.04 0.65 -2.11
N VAL A 46 6.44 0.44 -3.25
CA VAL A 46 6.01 -0.89 -3.70
C VAL A 46 6.99 -1.38 -4.75
N ILE A 47 7.57 -2.55 -4.55
CA ILE A 47 8.55 -3.13 -5.45
C ILE A 47 7.92 -4.34 -6.13
N HIS A 48 8.00 -4.40 -7.45
CA HIS A 48 7.56 -5.58 -8.17
C HIS A 48 8.41 -6.80 -7.81
N ARG A 49 7.76 -7.90 -7.45
CA ARG A 49 8.42 -9.15 -7.10
C ARG A 49 7.79 -10.33 -7.82
N ASP A 50 8.65 -11.16 -8.41
CA ASP A 50 8.30 -12.45 -8.97
C ASP A 50 9.31 -13.52 -8.53
N ASP A 51 9.19 -14.74 -9.05
CA ASP A 51 10.07 -15.85 -8.66
C ASP A 51 11.50 -15.72 -9.18
N SER A 52 11.77 -14.76 -10.07
CA SER A 52 13.07 -14.63 -10.76
C SER A 52 13.87 -13.39 -10.37
N ASN A 53 13.30 -12.43 -9.63
CA ASN A 53 13.92 -11.14 -9.39
C ASN A 53 14.36 -10.88 -7.94
N TYR A 54 14.61 -11.92 -7.16
CA TYR A 54 14.95 -11.81 -5.73
C TYR A 54 16.08 -10.81 -5.45
N MET A 55 17.19 -10.90 -6.18
CA MET A 55 18.33 -10.01 -5.97
C MET A 55 18.01 -8.56 -6.35
N GLN A 56 17.24 -8.35 -7.39
CA GLN A 56 16.78 -7.02 -7.79
C GLN A 56 15.92 -6.39 -6.68
N VAL A 57 14.99 -7.15 -6.11
CA VAL A 57 14.15 -6.67 -5.00
C VAL A 57 15.01 -6.27 -3.80
N ALA A 58 15.98 -7.08 -3.43
CA ALA A 58 16.90 -6.78 -2.33
C ALA A 58 17.69 -5.49 -2.57
N GLN A 59 18.17 -5.28 -3.80
CA GLN A 59 18.87 -4.04 -4.19
C GLN A 59 17.96 -2.82 -4.13
N GLU A 60 16.73 -2.92 -4.63
CA GLU A 60 15.76 -1.83 -4.60
C GLU A 60 15.34 -1.48 -3.17
N MET A 61 15.17 -2.47 -2.29
CA MET A 61 14.93 -2.22 -0.86
C MET A 61 16.09 -1.46 -0.22
N CYS A 62 17.32 -1.92 -0.45
CA CYS A 62 18.52 -1.28 0.06
C CYS A 62 18.63 0.17 -0.43
N GLN A 63 18.40 0.40 -1.72
CA GLN A 63 18.46 1.73 -2.31
C GLN A 63 17.38 2.66 -1.72
N THR A 64 16.17 2.15 -1.52
CA THR A 64 15.09 2.93 -0.93
C THR A 64 15.43 3.39 0.49
N VAL A 65 15.99 2.50 1.31
CA VAL A 65 16.43 2.86 2.67
C VAL A 65 17.53 3.91 2.63
N LYS A 66 18.52 3.76 1.75
CA LYS A 66 19.59 4.75 1.57
C LYS A 66 19.03 6.11 1.14
N ASP A 67 18.09 6.12 0.21
CA ASP A 67 17.45 7.34 -0.27
C ASP A 67 16.72 8.06 0.87
N LEU A 68 15.99 7.32 1.70
CA LEU A 68 15.31 7.89 2.86
C LEU A 68 16.30 8.50 3.87
N LEU A 69 17.39 7.80 4.16
CA LEU A 69 18.42 8.27 5.09
C LEU A 69 19.11 9.54 4.58
N ASN A 70 19.23 9.71 3.27
CA ASN A 70 19.83 10.86 2.62
C ASN A 70 18.82 11.97 2.31
N THR A 71 17.55 11.77 2.61
CA THR A 71 16.50 12.74 2.34
C THR A 71 16.52 13.85 3.42
N PRO A 72 16.47 15.15 3.04
CA PRO A 72 16.41 16.25 4.00
C PRO A 72 15.19 16.16 4.91
N SER A 73 15.31 16.67 6.13
CA SER A 73 14.29 16.61 7.18
C SER A 73 12.90 17.07 6.73
N LYS A 74 12.83 18.18 6.00
CA LYS A 74 11.57 18.73 5.49
C LYS A 74 10.87 17.76 4.52
N GLN A 75 11.63 17.14 3.62
CA GLN A 75 11.10 16.15 2.68
C GLN A 75 10.71 14.86 3.39
N ARG A 76 11.48 14.43 4.39
CA ARG A 76 11.10 13.26 5.22
C ARG A 76 9.78 13.47 5.94
N THR A 77 9.52 14.66 6.44
CA THR A 77 8.23 15.00 7.06
C THR A 77 7.09 14.87 6.03
N ALA A 78 7.28 15.34 4.81
CA ALA A 78 6.29 15.19 3.74
C ALA A 78 6.03 13.70 3.41
N ILE A 79 7.07 12.90 3.31
CA ILE A 79 6.97 11.44 3.08
C ILE A 79 6.15 10.76 4.20
N ARG A 80 6.43 11.11 5.45
CA ARG A 80 5.70 10.58 6.61
C ARG A 80 4.22 10.95 6.57
N ASN A 81 3.91 12.18 6.19
CA ASN A 81 2.52 12.64 6.04
C ASN A 81 1.81 11.93 4.88
N HIS A 82 2.51 11.66 3.78
CA HIS A 82 1.95 10.87 2.68
C HIS A 82 1.63 9.44 3.11
N ALA A 83 2.49 8.82 3.92
CA ALA A 83 2.22 7.48 4.47
C ALA A 83 0.92 7.47 5.27
N VAL A 84 0.69 8.46 6.14
CA VAL A 84 -0.56 8.59 6.89
C VAL A 84 -1.76 8.77 5.96
N SER A 85 -1.61 9.56 4.90
CA SER A 85 -2.67 9.75 3.92
C SER A 85 -3.08 8.44 3.25
N ILE A 86 -2.11 7.57 2.94
CA ILE A 86 -2.40 6.22 2.43
C ILE A 86 -3.17 5.42 3.48
N ALA A 87 -2.69 5.38 4.73
CA ALA A 87 -3.36 4.64 5.80
C ALA A 87 -4.80 5.10 6.03
N ASN A 88 -5.06 6.41 5.95
CA ASN A 88 -6.40 6.96 6.11
C ASN A 88 -7.39 6.47 5.05
N LYS A 89 -6.93 6.14 3.86
CA LYS A 89 -7.77 5.58 2.79
C LYS A 89 -8.17 4.12 3.05
N ALA A 90 -7.48 3.44 3.96
CA ALA A 90 -7.76 2.05 4.35
C ALA A 90 -8.69 1.93 5.57
N GLN A 91 -9.32 3.02 6.01
CA GLN A 91 -10.27 2.96 7.10
C GLN A 91 -11.54 2.23 6.69
N TRP A 92 -12.17 1.55 7.66
CA TRP A 92 -13.38 0.77 7.44
C TRP A 92 -14.49 1.58 6.77
N LYS A 93 -14.63 2.85 7.11
CA LYS A 93 -15.63 3.74 6.48
C LYS A 93 -15.51 3.83 4.96
N HIS A 94 -14.32 3.59 4.41
CA HIS A 94 -14.08 3.58 2.97
C HIS A 94 -14.30 2.19 2.36
N PHE A 95 -14.10 1.13 3.12
CA PHE A 95 -14.23 -0.25 2.63
C PHE A 95 -15.64 -0.82 2.76
N ILE A 96 -16.43 -0.33 3.71
CA ILE A 96 -17.77 -0.86 3.97
C ILE A 96 -18.68 -0.81 2.73
N LYS A 97 -18.48 0.15 1.85
CA LYS A 97 -19.27 0.28 0.61
C LYS A 97 -19.17 -0.96 -0.27
N TYR A 98 -18.02 -1.62 -0.32
CA TYR A 98 -17.82 -2.83 -1.14
C TYR A 98 -18.64 -4.00 -0.60
N TYR A 99 -18.83 -4.07 0.71
CA TYR A 99 -19.70 -5.06 1.33
C TYR A 99 -21.16 -4.79 0.96
N PHE A 100 -21.62 -3.55 1.00
CA PHE A 100 -22.97 -3.20 0.58
C PHE A 100 -23.19 -3.47 -0.90
N GLU A 101 -22.24 -3.19 -1.75
CA GLU A 101 -22.31 -3.52 -3.18
C GLU A 101 -22.44 -5.03 -3.39
N ALA A 102 -21.63 -5.82 -2.68
CA ALA A 102 -21.70 -7.28 -2.75
C ALA A 102 -23.04 -7.83 -2.25
N TYR A 103 -23.56 -7.30 -1.15
CA TYR A 103 -24.87 -7.70 -0.61
C TYR A 103 -25.99 -7.35 -1.60
N ASN A 104 -25.99 -6.15 -2.14
CA ASN A 104 -27.00 -5.73 -3.11
C ASN A 104 -26.94 -6.58 -4.38
N PHE A 105 -25.74 -6.91 -4.85
CA PHE A 105 -25.57 -7.78 -5.99
C PHE A 105 -26.11 -9.20 -5.71
N ALA A 106 -25.80 -9.77 -4.55
CA ALA A 106 -26.31 -11.08 -4.15
C ALA A 106 -27.86 -11.07 -4.04
N LEU A 107 -28.43 -10.06 -3.42
CA LEU A 107 -29.89 -9.93 -3.29
C LEU A 107 -30.56 -9.78 -4.65
N SER A 108 -29.99 -9.00 -5.55
CA SER A 108 -30.54 -8.82 -6.90
C SER A 108 -30.62 -10.15 -7.67
N ARG A 109 -29.65 -11.04 -7.46
CA ARG A 109 -29.64 -12.37 -8.09
C ARG A 109 -30.73 -13.30 -7.55
N VAL A 110 -31.11 -13.13 -6.31
CA VAL A 110 -32.15 -13.98 -5.67
C VAL A 110 -33.56 -13.46 -5.99
N TYR A 111 -33.77 -12.15 -5.93
CA TYR A 111 -35.12 -11.55 -6.03
C TYR A 111 -35.52 -11.15 -7.44
N ASN A 112 -34.58 -11.03 -8.36
CA ASN A 112 -34.85 -10.62 -9.75
C ASN A 112 -34.73 -11.78 -10.75
N LYS A 113 -34.99 -12.99 -10.32
CA LYS A 113 -35.05 -14.15 -11.23
C LYS A 113 -36.33 -14.16 -12.06
#